data_8e50077ce976166d8d19188d5df7a81c
#
_entry.id   8e50077ce976166d8d19188d5df7a81c
#
_cell.length_a   1.000
_cell.length_b   1.000
_cell.length_c   1.000
_cell.angle_alpha   90.00
_cell.angle_beta   90.00
_cell.angle_gamma   90.00
#
_symmetry.space_group_name_H-M   'P 1'
#
loop_
_entity.id
_entity.type
_entity.pdbx_description
1 polymer ?
#
loop_
_entity_poly.entity_id
_entity_poly.type
_entity_poly.pdbx_seq_one_letter_code
_entity_poly.pdbx_strand_id
1 'polypeptide(L)'
;SILDIVDGSLLNSPSISFIYSIKTNALKVKEGDLFIAKNINEIDLAIRNGAFAIIIDTNVPIIDNEIAWIKVKNIDLSIIKLIRFKLAIRDIEAFYCNKTIFDLLKIYSTNFTKNIKLIPNKLENIFNPNTKN
;
A
#
# COMPACT_ATOMS: atom_id res chain seq x y z
N SER A 1 8.61 -10.10 -4.54
CA SER A 1 8.54 -8.65 -4.85
C SER A 1 7.13 -8.12 -4.61
N ILE A 2 6.98 -6.81 -4.59
CA ILE A 2 5.65 -6.17 -4.45
C ILE A 2 4.73 -6.59 -5.59
N LEU A 3 5.23 -6.70 -6.80
CA LEU A 3 4.44 -7.16 -7.96
C LEU A 3 3.80 -8.52 -7.72
N ASP A 4 4.54 -9.44 -7.16
CA ASP A 4 4.04 -10.78 -6.85
C ASP A 4 3.00 -10.73 -5.72
N ILE A 5 3.24 -9.92 -4.69
CA ILE A 5 2.34 -9.82 -3.56
C ILE A 5 0.97 -9.27 -3.96
N VAL A 6 0.94 -8.22 -4.78
CA VAL A 6 -0.32 -7.56 -5.18
C VAL A 6 -0.93 -8.15 -6.45
N ASP A 7 -0.25 -9.11 -7.08
CA ASP A 7 -0.65 -9.67 -8.37
C ASP A 7 -0.79 -8.55 -9.41
N GLY A 8 0.21 -7.68 -9.46
CA GLY A 8 0.25 -6.50 -10.30
C GLY A 8 1.13 -6.66 -11.52
N SER A 9 0.95 -5.75 -12.47
CA SER A 9 1.77 -5.64 -13.68
C SER A 9 2.53 -4.34 -13.66
N LEU A 10 3.84 -4.42 -13.87
CA LEU A 10 4.68 -3.24 -14.03
C LEU A 10 4.48 -2.66 -15.44
N LEU A 11 4.13 -1.39 -15.52
CA LEU A 11 3.80 -0.74 -16.79
C LEU A 11 5.00 -0.08 -17.46
N ASN A 12 6.12 0.04 -16.77
CA ASN A 12 7.33 0.69 -17.29
C ASN A 12 8.58 0.01 -16.74
N SER A 13 9.75 0.53 -17.08
CA SER A 13 11.05 -0.03 -16.67
C SER A 13 11.86 1.01 -15.89
N PRO A 14 11.49 1.31 -14.65
CA PRO A 14 12.19 2.30 -13.85
C PRO A 14 13.50 1.75 -13.30
N SER A 15 14.38 2.67 -12.86
CA SER A 15 15.68 2.31 -12.26
C SER A 15 15.62 2.18 -10.74
N ILE A 16 14.46 2.12 -10.14
CA ILE A 16 14.34 2.00 -8.68
C ILE A 16 14.64 0.57 -8.23
N SER A 17 15.24 0.44 -7.06
CA SER A 17 15.63 -0.86 -6.50
C SER A 17 14.98 -1.17 -5.16
N PHE A 18 14.37 -0.19 -4.51
CA PHE A 18 13.78 -0.40 -3.18
C PHE A 18 12.66 0.61 -2.89
N ILE A 19 11.83 0.26 -1.92
CA ILE A 19 10.75 1.09 -1.38
C ILE A 19 10.91 1.15 0.14
N TYR A 20 10.86 2.35 0.70
CA TYR A 20 10.99 2.53 2.15
C TYR A 20 9.70 2.26 2.90
N SER A 21 8.59 2.75 2.39
CA SER A 21 7.32 2.68 3.09
C SER A 21 6.16 2.70 2.10
N ILE A 22 4.95 2.42 2.57
CA ILE A 22 3.74 2.41 1.78
C ILE A 22 2.78 3.45 2.35
N LYS A 23 2.25 4.29 1.47
CA LYS A 23 1.31 5.35 1.84
C LYS A 23 0.07 5.30 0.97
N THR A 24 -1.06 5.68 1.54
CA THR A 24 -2.34 5.86 0.85
C THR A 24 -2.80 7.31 0.87
N ASN A 25 -2.12 8.16 1.62
CA ASN A 25 -2.36 9.61 1.67
C ASN A 25 -1.15 10.33 1.06
N ALA A 26 -1.37 11.02 -0.05
CA ALA A 26 -0.30 11.70 -0.78
C ALA A 26 0.42 12.76 0.06
N LEU A 27 -0.28 13.40 0.99
CA LEU A 27 0.32 14.39 1.89
C LEU A 27 1.38 13.78 2.82
N LYS A 28 1.32 12.48 3.06
CA LYS A 28 2.26 11.78 3.94
C LYS A 28 3.39 11.09 3.19
N VAL A 29 3.35 11.11 1.86
CA VAL A 29 4.40 10.51 1.03
C VAL A 29 5.71 11.22 1.27
N LYS A 30 6.76 10.44 1.44
CA LYS A 30 8.16 10.88 1.54
C LYS A 30 8.98 10.22 0.44
N GLU A 31 10.17 10.74 0.22
CA GLU A 31 11.07 10.18 -0.79
C GLU A 31 11.30 8.69 -0.56
N GLY A 32 11.11 7.92 -1.60
CA GLY A 32 11.29 6.46 -1.55
C GLY A 32 10.04 5.67 -1.23
N ASP A 33 8.91 6.33 -1.00
CA ASP A 33 7.66 5.64 -0.67
C ASP A 33 6.97 5.07 -1.91
N LEU A 34 6.18 4.03 -1.69
CA LEU A 34 5.17 3.55 -2.63
C LEU A 34 3.84 4.19 -2.25
N PHE A 35 3.20 4.83 -3.22
CA PHE A 35 1.86 5.41 -3.05
C PHE A 35 0.80 4.54 -3.68
N ILE A 36 -0.23 4.19 -2.91
CA ILE A 36 -1.40 3.48 -3.41
C ILE A 36 -2.47 4.50 -3.76
N ALA A 37 -2.73 4.67 -5.05
CA ALA A 37 -3.62 5.71 -5.56
C ALA A 37 -5.08 5.29 -5.50
N LYS A 38 -5.69 5.38 -4.34
CA LYS A 38 -7.15 5.22 -4.19
C LYS A 38 -7.88 6.37 -4.90
N ASN A 39 -7.27 7.54 -4.97
CA ASN A 39 -7.74 8.69 -5.71
C ASN A 39 -6.65 9.13 -6.68
N ILE A 40 -6.92 9.00 -7.99
CA ILE A 40 -5.94 9.36 -9.03
C ILE A 40 -5.57 10.85 -9.02
N ASN A 41 -6.42 11.69 -8.47
CA ASN A 41 -6.14 13.13 -8.37
C ASN A 41 -5.00 13.45 -7.40
N GLU A 42 -4.60 12.51 -6.54
CA GLU A 42 -3.50 12.69 -5.60
C GLU A 42 -2.15 12.23 -6.15
N ILE A 43 -2.11 11.64 -7.34
CA ILE A 43 -0.87 11.08 -7.91
C ILE A 43 0.19 12.16 -8.11
N ASP A 44 -0.17 13.31 -8.65
CA ASP A 44 0.78 14.40 -8.87
C ASP A 44 1.45 14.84 -7.57
N LEU A 45 0.67 14.97 -6.51
CA LEU A 45 1.19 15.35 -5.20
C LEU A 45 2.12 14.28 -4.65
N ALA A 46 1.76 13.00 -4.77
CA ALA A 46 2.59 11.90 -4.32
C ALA A 46 3.95 11.90 -5.04
N ILE A 47 3.96 12.14 -6.34
CA ILE A 47 5.20 12.22 -7.12
C ILE A 47 6.05 13.42 -6.67
N ARG A 48 5.44 14.58 -6.49
CA ARG A 48 6.16 15.77 -6.00
C ARG A 48 6.73 15.57 -4.60
N ASN A 49 6.08 14.76 -3.78
CA ASN A 49 6.57 14.44 -2.45
C ASN A 49 7.62 13.31 -2.43
N GLY A 50 7.94 12.74 -3.58
CA GLY A 50 9.06 11.81 -3.71
C GLY A 50 8.71 10.34 -3.81
N ALA A 51 7.49 10.00 -4.21
CA ALA A 51 7.10 8.60 -4.43
C ALA A 51 8.04 7.93 -5.44
N PHE A 52 8.47 6.70 -5.15
CA PHE A 52 9.25 5.87 -6.05
C PHE A 52 8.38 4.90 -6.84
N ALA A 53 7.18 4.65 -6.39
CA ALA A 53 6.25 3.76 -7.07
C ALA A 53 4.81 4.21 -6.83
N ILE A 54 3.96 3.97 -7.83
CA ILE A 54 2.52 4.25 -7.75
C ILE A 54 1.77 2.96 -8.09
N ILE A 55 0.82 2.58 -7.25
CA ILE A 55 -0.13 1.50 -7.55
C ILE A 55 -1.44 2.14 -8.00
N ILE A 56 -1.93 1.71 -9.15
CA ILE A 56 -3.17 2.17 -9.76
C ILE A 56 -4.05 0.97 -10.13
N ASP A 57 -5.36 1.17 -10.19
CA ASP A 57 -6.30 0.16 -10.70
C ASP A 57 -7.07 0.63 -11.94
N THR A 58 -6.78 1.84 -12.41
CA THR A 58 -7.35 2.39 -13.64
C THR A 58 -6.23 2.85 -14.56
N ASN A 59 -6.53 3.02 -15.83
CA ASN A 59 -5.55 3.53 -16.79
C ASN A 59 -5.33 5.03 -16.57
N VAL A 60 -4.09 5.40 -16.30
CA VAL A 60 -3.68 6.80 -16.18
C VAL A 60 -2.43 7.04 -17.01
N PRO A 61 -2.19 8.28 -17.49
CA PRO A 61 -0.93 8.58 -18.18
C PRO A 61 0.27 8.39 -17.25
N ILE A 62 1.33 7.77 -17.76
CA ILE A 62 2.60 7.70 -17.05
C ILE A 62 3.31 9.04 -17.24
N ILE A 63 3.30 9.87 -16.21
CA ILE A 63 3.84 11.23 -16.25
C ILE A 63 5.31 11.30 -15.80
N ASP A 64 5.83 10.22 -15.25
CA ASP A 64 7.23 10.12 -14.83
C ASP A 64 7.71 8.69 -15.01
N ASN A 65 8.64 8.47 -15.96
CA ASN A 65 9.16 7.14 -16.27
C ASN A 65 10.29 6.70 -15.32
N GLU A 66 10.75 7.55 -14.45
CA GLU A 66 11.80 7.21 -13.49
C GLU A 66 11.27 6.47 -12.27
N ILE A 67 9.97 6.53 -12.05
CA ILE A 67 9.30 5.81 -10.96
C ILE A 67 8.54 4.61 -11.50
N ALA A 68 8.21 3.65 -10.62
CA ALA A 68 7.48 2.45 -11.01
C ALA A 68 5.97 2.72 -11.05
N TRP A 69 5.32 2.25 -12.10
CA TRP A 69 3.86 2.29 -12.24
C TRP A 69 3.34 0.87 -12.26
N ILE A 70 2.57 0.51 -11.25
CA ILE A 70 2.07 -0.84 -11.04
C ILE A 70 0.55 -0.83 -11.20
N LYS A 71 0.06 -1.60 -12.18
CA LYS A 71 -1.38 -1.78 -12.41
C LYS A 71 -1.86 -3.01 -11.67
N VAL A 72 -2.92 -2.85 -10.90
CA VAL A 72 -3.62 -3.94 -10.22
C VAL A 72 -5.08 -3.95 -10.65
N LYS A 73 -5.77 -5.06 -10.43
CA LYS A 73 -7.19 -5.18 -10.77
C LYS A 73 -8.08 -4.45 -9.76
N ASN A 74 -7.68 -4.47 -8.50
CA ASN A 74 -8.47 -3.89 -7.41
C ASN A 74 -7.52 -3.39 -6.31
N ILE A 75 -7.60 -2.11 -6.02
CA ILE A 75 -6.71 -1.48 -5.03
C ILE A 75 -6.98 -2.00 -3.61
N ASP A 76 -8.24 -2.13 -3.21
CA ASP A 76 -8.56 -2.59 -1.87
C ASP A 76 -8.05 -4.02 -1.63
N LEU A 77 -8.19 -4.88 -2.62
CA LEU A 77 -7.64 -6.24 -2.54
C LEU A 77 -6.11 -6.22 -2.45
N SER A 78 -5.46 -5.33 -3.19
CA SER A 78 -4.00 -5.17 -3.14
C SER A 78 -3.53 -4.72 -1.76
N ILE A 79 -4.24 -3.80 -1.14
CA ILE A 79 -3.95 -3.35 0.23
C ILE A 79 -4.02 -4.53 1.20
N ILE A 80 -5.06 -5.36 1.09
CA ILE A 80 -5.23 -6.54 1.94
C ILE A 80 -4.07 -7.53 1.75
N LYS A 81 -3.67 -7.78 0.52
CA LYS A 81 -2.55 -8.67 0.22
C LYS A 81 -1.25 -8.16 0.84
N LEU A 82 -0.99 -6.85 0.77
CA LEU A 82 0.18 -6.24 1.40
C LEU A 82 0.13 -6.33 2.92
N ILE A 83 -1.03 -6.11 3.52
CA ILE A 83 -1.21 -6.25 4.96
C ILE A 83 -0.95 -7.70 5.39
N ARG A 84 -1.51 -8.66 4.69
CA ARG A 84 -1.29 -10.08 4.98
C ARG A 84 0.18 -10.45 4.90
N PHE A 85 0.88 -9.95 3.90
CA PHE A 85 2.32 -10.18 3.76
C PHE A 85 3.09 -9.59 4.96
N LYS A 86 2.78 -8.38 5.37
CA LYS A 86 3.39 -7.75 6.55
C LYS A 86 3.14 -8.55 7.81
N LEU A 87 1.93 -9.02 8.00
CA LEU A 87 1.59 -9.85 9.17
C LEU A 87 2.30 -11.19 9.16
N ALA A 88 2.56 -11.75 7.97
CA ALA A 88 3.27 -13.02 7.85
C ALA A 88 4.76 -12.93 8.21
N ILE A 89 5.39 -11.75 7.96
CA ILE A 89 6.82 -11.56 8.22
C ILE A 89 7.11 -10.81 9.53
N ARG A 90 6.07 -10.24 10.15
CA ARG A 90 6.20 -9.51 11.41
C ARG A 90 5.13 -10.00 12.38
N ASP A 91 5.52 -10.24 13.59
CA ASP A 91 4.58 -10.56 14.67
C ASP A 91 3.95 -9.25 15.16
N ILE A 92 2.89 -8.83 14.47
CA ILE A 92 2.16 -7.61 14.79
C ILE A 92 0.88 -7.98 15.53
N GLU A 93 0.75 -7.49 16.76
CA GLU A 93 -0.41 -7.78 17.61
C GLU A 93 -1.62 -6.91 17.27
N ALA A 94 -1.39 -5.71 16.72
CA ALA A 94 -2.46 -4.79 16.39
C ALA A 94 -2.08 -3.93 15.19
N PHE A 95 -3.08 -3.54 14.38
CA PHE A 95 -2.90 -2.59 13.30
C PHE A 95 -4.20 -1.84 13.05
N TYR A 96 -4.10 -0.71 12.34
CA TYR A 96 -5.20 0.21 12.10
C TYR A 96 -5.64 0.15 10.66
N CYS A 97 -6.95 0.20 10.42
CA CYS A 97 -7.51 0.18 9.09
C CYS A 97 -8.84 0.94 9.02
N ASN A 98 -9.28 1.29 7.82
CA ASN A 98 -10.62 1.84 7.65
C ASN A 98 -11.67 0.73 7.74
N LYS A 99 -12.96 1.12 7.76
CA LYS A 99 -14.04 0.16 7.96
C LYS A 99 -14.07 -0.92 6.88
N THR A 100 -13.88 -0.55 5.60
CA THR A 100 -13.92 -1.51 4.50
C THR A 100 -12.82 -2.56 4.65
N ILE A 101 -11.60 -2.12 4.92
CA ILE A 101 -10.47 -3.02 5.14
C ILE A 101 -10.69 -3.87 6.39
N PHE A 102 -11.22 -3.27 7.45
CA PHE A 102 -11.53 -3.99 8.69
C PHE A 102 -12.52 -5.13 8.44
N ASP A 103 -13.60 -4.88 7.71
CA ASP A 103 -14.61 -5.89 7.40
C ASP A 103 -14.03 -7.02 6.54
N LEU A 104 -13.19 -6.67 5.54
CA LEU A 104 -12.53 -7.66 4.70
C LEU A 104 -11.53 -8.51 5.50
N LEU A 105 -10.77 -7.89 6.40
CA LEU A 105 -9.81 -8.61 7.25
C LEU A 105 -10.49 -9.54 8.23
N LYS A 106 -11.71 -9.26 8.67
CA LYS A 106 -12.49 -10.21 9.48
C LYS A 106 -12.72 -11.53 8.76
N ILE A 107 -12.93 -11.49 7.44
CA ILE A 107 -13.11 -12.70 6.62
C ILE A 107 -11.83 -13.51 6.59
N TYR A 108 -10.67 -12.86 6.58
CA TYR A 108 -9.36 -13.51 6.52
C TYR A 108 -8.75 -13.79 7.90
N SER A 109 -9.28 -13.21 8.96
CA SER A 109 -8.66 -13.25 10.30
C SER A 109 -8.55 -14.65 10.88
N THR A 110 -9.39 -15.59 10.45
CA THR A 110 -9.31 -16.98 10.86
C THR A 110 -8.00 -17.65 10.44
N ASN A 111 -7.31 -17.10 9.45
CA ASN A 111 -6.04 -17.58 8.93
C ASN A 111 -4.83 -16.87 9.54
N PHE A 112 -5.05 -15.89 10.42
CA PHE A 112 -4.01 -15.14 11.09
C PHE A 112 -3.73 -15.73 12.47
N THR A 113 -2.62 -15.29 13.07
CA THR A 113 -2.30 -15.70 14.43
C THR A 113 -3.33 -15.18 15.43
N LYS A 114 -3.50 -15.91 16.54
CA LYS A 114 -4.53 -15.62 17.54
C LYS A 114 -4.40 -14.27 18.24
N ASN A 115 -3.27 -13.60 18.09
CA ASN A 115 -2.94 -12.39 18.85
C ASN A 115 -3.15 -11.10 18.04
N ILE A 116 -3.76 -11.18 16.88
CA ILE A 116 -4.00 -10.00 16.04
C ILE A 116 -5.27 -9.27 16.48
N LYS A 117 -5.11 -8.00 16.78
CA LYS A 117 -6.22 -7.08 17.05
C LYS A 117 -6.47 -6.19 15.86
N LEU A 118 -7.71 -6.14 15.38
CA LEU A 118 -8.13 -5.23 14.31
C LEU A 118 -8.69 -3.96 14.92
N ILE A 119 -8.04 -2.83 14.63
CA ILE A 119 -8.47 -1.52 15.14
C ILE A 119 -8.74 -0.61 13.95
N PRO A 120 -9.99 -0.15 13.72
CA PRO A 120 -10.30 0.77 12.63
C PRO A 120 -9.53 2.08 12.80
N ASN A 121 -8.80 2.49 11.75
CA ASN A 121 -8.06 3.74 11.74
C ASN A 121 -7.48 3.98 10.34
N LYS A 122 -6.54 4.92 10.23
CA LYS A 122 -5.90 5.27 8.96
C LYS A 122 -5.01 4.13 8.47
N LEU A 123 -5.00 3.90 7.16
CA LEU A 123 -4.24 2.82 6.54
C LEU A 123 -2.73 2.94 6.76
N GLU A 124 -2.19 4.15 6.82
CA GLU A 124 -0.77 4.37 7.03
C GLU A 124 -0.25 3.72 8.31
N ASN A 125 -1.10 3.65 9.32
CA ASN A 125 -0.73 3.04 10.59
C ASN A 125 -0.51 1.54 10.48
N ILE A 126 -1.10 0.88 9.48
CA ILE A 126 -0.88 -0.55 9.22
C ILE A 126 0.53 -0.77 8.69
N PHE A 127 0.96 0.08 7.74
CA PHE A 127 2.24 -0.07 7.07
C PHE A 127 3.40 0.51 7.88
N ASN A 128 3.12 1.35 8.86
CA ASN A 128 4.10 1.99 9.74
C ASN A 128 3.67 1.81 11.20
N PRO A 129 3.72 0.58 11.73
CA PRO A 129 3.17 0.29 13.05
C PRO A 129 3.88 1.00 14.20
N ASN A 130 5.09 1.49 13.98
CA ASN A 130 5.84 2.25 14.99
C ASN A 130 5.52 3.74 14.97
N THR A 131 4.71 4.21 14.03
CA THR A 131 4.29 5.60 13.95
C THR A 131 3.20 5.84 14.99
N LYS A 132 3.47 6.72 15.92
CA LYS A 132 2.46 7.14 16.91
C LYS A 132 1.53 8.16 16.27
N ASN A 133 0.26 8.02 16.55
CA ASN A 133 -0.75 8.95 16.06
C ASN A 133 -0.64 10.31 16.71
#